data_7cee307dd57ed0f242b8e6d5a54e2232
#
_entry.id   7cee307dd57ed0f242b8e6d5a54e2232
#
_cell.length_a   1.000
_cell.length_b   1.000
_cell.length_c   1.000
_cell.angle_alpha   90.00
_cell.angle_beta   90.00
_cell.angle_gamma   90.00
#
_symmetry.space_group_name_H-M   'P 1'
#
loop_
_entity.id
_entity.type
_entity.pdbx_description
1 polymer ?
#
loop_
_entity_poly.entity_id
_entity_poly.type
_entity_poly.pdbx_seq_one_letter_code
_entity_poly.pdbx_strand_id
1 'polypeptide(L)'
;MEKYINVIGGGLAGAEAAYQIAKRNIKVKLYEMKPTKFSPAHSNENLAEIVCSNSFKSNLHTNACGVLKEELRILDSLLIRIADETAVPAGQALAVDREKFSKRVTEELEKNSFIEIINKEIDEELLQKMIDNNETVIIATGPLTSDKLAKKISKITGNEKLYFYDAAAPIVSKESIDFNIAFYGNRYEQEKKKDESIEEWKKRIENQEKSYINLPMNKDEYEKFYNELVNAEVVELHNFEKREIFEGCMPIEIMAKRGKDTLRYGPLKPVGFDDPRYAKRP
;
A
#
# COMPACT_ATOMS: atom_id res chain seq x y z
N MET A 1 -2.07 14.70 -36.86
CA MET A 1 -2.20 13.55 -35.99
C MET A 1 -2.71 14.02 -34.62
N GLU A 2 -3.68 13.36 -34.10
CA GLU A 2 -4.22 13.67 -32.78
C GLU A 2 -3.14 13.39 -31.72
N LYS A 3 -2.83 14.39 -30.86
CA LYS A 3 -1.81 14.22 -29.83
C LYS A 3 -2.42 13.49 -28.64
N TYR A 4 -1.81 12.39 -28.23
CA TYR A 4 -2.13 11.68 -27.00
C TYR A 4 -0.86 11.41 -26.20
N ILE A 5 -1.04 11.13 -24.92
CA ILE A 5 0.04 10.72 -24.02
C ILE A 5 -0.16 9.25 -23.69
N ASN A 6 0.91 8.48 -23.83
CA ASN A 6 0.92 7.07 -23.42
C ASN A 6 1.28 6.97 -21.94
N VAL A 7 0.46 6.28 -21.18
CA VAL A 7 0.74 5.92 -19.77
C VAL A 7 0.84 4.39 -19.69
N ILE A 8 1.98 3.89 -19.26
CA ILE A 8 2.26 2.47 -19.16
C ILE A 8 2.18 2.05 -17.70
N GLY A 9 1.23 1.16 -17.37
CA GLY A 9 0.91 0.68 -16.03
C GLY A 9 -0.35 1.34 -15.46
N GLY A 10 -1.37 0.54 -15.18
CA GLY A 10 -2.66 0.94 -14.60
C GLY A 10 -2.71 0.85 -13.08
N GLY A 11 -1.55 0.87 -12.40
CA GLY A 11 -1.46 0.94 -10.95
C GLY A 11 -1.86 2.31 -10.40
N LEU A 12 -1.59 2.56 -9.10
CA LEU A 12 -1.95 3.83 -8.46
C LEU A 12 -1.40 5.05 -9.21
N ALA A 13 -0.10 5.04 -9.51
CA ALA A 13 0.55 6.18 -10.16
C ALA A 13 0.04 6.42 -11.59
N GLY A 14 -0.16 5.35 -12.37
CA GLY A 14 -0.65 5.47 -13.75
C GLY A 14 -2.11 5.87 -13.83
N ALA A 15 -2.96 5.36 -12.94
CA ALA A 15 -4.36 5.76 -12.84
C ALA A 15 -4.49 7.26 -12.53
N GLU A 16 -3.73 7.75 -11.54
CA GLU A 16 -3.71 9.19 -11.22
C GLU A 16 -3.18 10.03 -12.39
N ALA A 17 -2.07 9.61 -13.01
CA ALA A 17 -1.49 10.32 -14.15
C ALA A 17 -2.49 10.40 -15.32
N ALA A 18 -3.13 9.29 -15.68
CA ALA A 18 -4.12 9.25 -16.74
C ALA A 18 -5.31 10.19 -16.46
N TYR A 19 -5.83 10.17 -15.22
CA TYR A 19 -6.89 11.06 -14.81
C TYR A 19 -6.50 12.54 -14.90
N GLN A 20 -5.33 12.90 -14.36
CA GLN A 20 -4.87 14.29 -14.33
C GLN A 20 -4.58 14.84 -15.74
N ILE A 21 -4.11 14.00 -16.65
CA ILE A 21 -3.90 14.37 -18.07
C ILE A 21 -5.26 14.57 -18.74
N ALA A 22 -6.18 13.62 -18.59
CA ALA A 22 -7.52 13.67 -19.19
C ALA A 22 -8.33 14.87 -18.70
N LYS A 23 -8.22 15.22 -17.42
CA LYS A 23 -8.82 16.41 -16.81
C LYS A 23 -8.38 17.72 -17.50
N ARG A 24 -7.23 17.71 -18.15
CA ARG A 24 -6.70 18.83 -18.95
C ARG A 24 -7.09 18.77 -20.43
N ASN A 25 -8.08 17.94 -20.78
CA ASN A 25 -8.56 17.70 -22.15
C ASN A 25 -7.48 17.15 -23.10
N ILE A 26 -6.53 16.39 -22.56
CA ILE A 26 -5.49 15.71 -23.33
C ILE A 26 -5.85 14.23 -23.41
N LYS A 27 -5.85 13.65 -24.61
CA LYS A 27 -6.13 12.22 -24.80
C LYS A 27 -5.02 11.35 -24.22
N VAL A 28 -5.40 10.25 -23.60
CA VAL A 28 -4.50 9.31 -22.92
C VAL A 28 -4.75 7.90 -23.47
N LYS A 29 -3.68 7.19 -23.74
CA LYS A 29 -3.67 5.74 -23.88
C LYS A 29 -3.07 5.13 -22.63
N LEU A 30 -3.90 4.49 -21.81
CA LEU A 30 -3.48 3.82 -20.60
C LEU A 30 -3.30 2.32 -20.87
N TYR A 31 -2.05 1.87 -20.87
CA TYR A 31 -1.71 0.47 -21.07
C TYR A 31 -1.64 -0.27 -19.75
N GLU A 32 -2.42 -1.33 -19.61
CA GLU A 32 -2.41 -2.23 -18.48
C GLU A 32 -2.31 -3.67 -18.97
N MET A 33 -1.42 -4.47 -18.40
CA MET A 33 -1.24 -5.86 -18.83
C MET A 33 -2.36 -6.78 -18.36
N LYS A 34 -3.08 -6.44 -17.31
CA LYS A 34 -4.27 -7.17 -16.87
C LYS A 34 -5.43 -6.94 -17.82
N PRO A 35 -6.35 -7.90 -17.97
CA PRO A 35 -6.38 -9.24 -17.38
C PRO A 35 -5.53 -10.27 -18.13
N THR A 36 -4.86 -9.89 -19.22
CA THR A 36 -4.10 -10.83 -20.06
C THR A 36 -2.90 -11.45 -19.32
N LYS A 37 -2.26 -10.64 -18.46
CA LYS A 37 -1.12 -11.06 -17.66
C LYS A 37 -1.17 -10.40 -16.28
N PHE A 38 -0.90 -11.17 -15.24
CA PHE A 38 -0.82 -10.70 -13.86
C PHE A 38 0.63 -10.66 -13.39
N SER A 39 0.96 -9.71 -12.51
CA SER A 39 2.19 -9.78 -11.74
C SER A 39 2.03 -10.78 -10.58
N PRO A 40 3.11 -11.22 -9.93
CA PRO A 40 3.01 -12.15 -8.79
C PRO A 40 2.16 -11.64 -7.62
N ALA A 41 1.96 -10.33 -7.47
CA ALA A 41 1.25 -9.75 -6.35
C ALA A 41 -0.20 -9.32 -6.67
N HIS A 42 -0.57 -9.22 -7.95
CA HIS A 42 -1.91 -8.80 -8.34
C HIS A 42 -2.82 -10.00 -8.56
N SER A 43 -4.08 -9.88 -8.16
CA SER A 43 -5.08 -10.95 -8.17
C SER A 43 -6.42 -10.57 -8.80
N ASN A 44 -6.71 -9.28 -8.98
CA ASN A 44 -7.93 -8.82 -9.63
C ASN A 44 -7.64 -8.02 -10.91
N GLU A 45 -8.64 -7.92 -11.78
CA GLU A 45 -8.52 -7.30 -13.10
C GLU A 45 -8.56 -5.76 -13.04
N ASN A 46 -9.03 -5.18 -11.94
CA ASN A 46 -9.21 -3.74 -11.82
C ASN A 46 -7.88 -2.97 -11.82
N LEU A 47 -7.97 -1.71 -12.21
CA LEU A 47 -6.89 -0.74 -12.08
C LEU A 47 -6.66 -0.36 -10.61
N ALA A 48 -5.50 0.20 -10.31
CA ALA A 48 -5.14 0.71 -8.99
C ALA A 48 -5.33 -0.32 -7.84
N GLU A 49 -5.10 -1.61 -8.12
CA GLU A 49 -5.14 -2.64 -7.08
C GLU A 49 -4.07 -2.40 -6.03
N ILE A 50 -4.49 -2.40 -4.76
CA ILE A 50 -3.59 -2.25 -3.61
C ILE A 50 -3.18 -3.63 -3.13
N VAL A 51 -1.90 -3.97 -3.21
CA VAL A 51 -1.40 -5.33 -2.96
C VAL A 51 -0.76 -5.55 -1.58
N CYS A 52 -0.13 -4.53 -1.00
CA CYS A 52 0.58 -4.67 0.28
C CYS A 52 -0.36 -4.59 1.48
N SER A 53 -0.99 -3.43 1.68
CA SER A 53 -1.97 -3.21 2.75
C SER A 53 -3.12 -2.39 2.20
N ASN A 54 -4.23 -2.28 2.94
CA ASN A 54 -5.33 -1.41 2.56
C ASN A 54 -5.22 0.02 3.12
N SER A 55 -4.07 0.39 3.68
CA SER A 55 -3.87 1.66 4.38
C SER A 55 -3.03 2.65 3.58
N PHE A 56 -3.54 3.87 3.46
CA PHE A 56 -2.81 5.05 2.99
C PHE A 56 -2.10 5.80 4.14
N LYS A 57 -1.83 5.13 5.26
CA LYS A 57 -1.20 5.69 6.47
C LYS A 57 -2.07 6.75 7.17
N SER A 58 -1.47 7.50 8.09
CA SER A 58 -2.18 8.50 8.91
C SER A 58 -2.94 9.53 8.07
N ASN A 59 -4.14 9.88 8.52
CA ASN A 59 -4.98 10.95 7.95
C ASN A 59 -4.98 12.23 8.80
N LEU A 60 -4.13 12.29 9.84
CA LEU A 60 -4.03 13.44 10.73
C LEU A 60 -3.18 14.55 10.12
N HIS A 61 -3.66 15.80 10.19
CA HIS A 61 -2.92 16.97 9.73
C HIS A 61 -1.70 17.32 10.58
N THR A 62 -1.52 16.69 11.74
CA THR A 62 -0.32 16.80 12.57
C THR A 62 0.81 15.87 12.12
N ASN A 63 0.59 15.12 11.04
CA ASN A 63 1.50 14.10 10.54
C ASN A 63 1.75 14.34 9.04
N ALA A 64 2.99 14.17 8.60
CA ALA A 64 3.37 14.39 7.20
C ALA A 64 2.52 13.64 6.18
N CYS A 65 2.14 12.38 6.50
CA CYS A 65 1.27 11.60 5.61
C CYS A 65 -0.15 12.18 5.51
N GLY A 66 -0.66 12.79 6.57
CA GLY A 66 -1.97 13.46 6.57
C GLY A 66 -1.91 14.79 5.82
N VAL A 67 -0.87 15.59 6.03
CA VAL A 67 -0.65 16.84 5.28
C VAL A 67 -0.58 16.55 3.78
N LEU A 68 0.22 15.57 3.36
CA LEU A 68 0.33 15.18 1.94
C LEU A 68 -1.03 14.80 1.35
N LYS A 69 -1.88 14.07 2.08
CA LYS A 69 -3.22 13.73 1.60
C LYS A 69 -4.12 14.96 1.46
N GLU A 70 -4.00 15.92 2.36
CA GLU A 70 -4.75 17.17 2.24
C GLU A 70 -4.30 18.00 1.04
N GLU A 71 -3.00 18.09 0.78
CA GLU A 71 -2.48 18.69 -0.44
C GLU A 71 -3.01 18.00 -1.70
N LEU A 72 -3.07 16.66 -1.70
CA LEU A 72 -3.64 15.88 -2.80
C LEU A 72 -5.15 16.11 -2.95
N ARG A 73 -5.92 16.32 -1.86
CA ARG A 73 -7.34 16.71 -1.93
C ARG A 73 -7.50 18.08 -2.59
N ILE A 74 -6.69 19.05 -2.21
CA ILE A 74 -6.69 20.40 -2.81
C ILE A 74 -6.34 20.33 -4.30
N LEU A 75 -5.43 19.42 -4.70
CA LEU A 75 -5.06 19.19 -6.09
C LEU A 75 -6.10 18.34 -6.87
N ASP A 76 -7.19 17.94 -6.21
CA ASP A 76 -8.26 17.09 -6.77
C ASP A 76 -7.72 15.76 -7.33
N SER A 77 -6.98 15.04 -6.47
CA SER A 77 -6.50 13.69 -6.77
C SER A 77 -7.67 12.71 -6.87
N LEU A 78 -7.71 11.95 -7.96
CA LEU A 78 -8.65 10.85 -8.15
C LEU A 78 -8.57 9.83 -7.03
N LEU A 79 -7.35 9.39 -6.72
CA LEU A 79 -7.12 8.29 -5.79
C LEU A 79 -7.50 8.67 -4.36
N ILE A 80 -7.19 9.88 -3.92
CA ILE A 80 -7.55 10.31 -2.56
C ILE A 80 -9.05 10.53 -2.44
N ARG A 81 -9.71 11.08 -3.45
CA ARG A 81 -11.17 11.21 -3.48
C ARG A 81 -11.85 9.84 -3.36
N ILE A 82 -11.43 8.87 -4.17
CA ILE A 82 -12.00 7.50 -4.11
C ILE A 82 -11.60 6.77 -2.82
N ALA A 83 -10.42 7.04 -2.27
CA ALA A 83 -10.03 6.49 -0.97
C ALA A 83 -10.95 7.00 0.16
N ASP A 84 -11.31 8.29 0.14
CA ASP A 84 -12.28 8.85 1.09
C ASP A 84 -13.69 8.25 0.89
N GLU A 85 -14.13 8.01 -0.37
CA GLU A 85 -15.41 7.38 -0.69
C GLU A 85 -15.49 5.90 -0.23
N THR A 86 -14.38 5.19 -0.23
CA THR A 86 -14.30 3.74 0.07
C THR A 86 -13.63 3.43 1.40
N ALA A 87 -13.50 4.46 2.25
CA ALA A 87 -12.84 4.35 3.54
C ALA A 87 -13.53 3.33 4.45
N VAL A 88 -12.70 2.60 5.20
CA VAL A 88 -13.13 1.70 6.27
C VAL A 88 -12.51 2.16 7.59
N PRO A 89 -13.14 1.85 8.73
CA PRO A 89 -12.62 2.22 10.03
C PRO A 89 -11.20 1.69 10.26
N ALA A 90 -10.26 2.58 10.58
CA ALA A 90 -8.86 2.27 10.82
C ALA A 90 -8.19 3.25 11.80
N GLY A 91 -8.90 3.71 12.82
CA GLY A 91 -8.40 4.67 13.81
C GLY A 91 -7.98 5.99 13.15
N GLN A 92 -6.70 6.31 13.19
CA GLN A 92 -6.15 7.54 12.62
C GLN A 92 -5.68 7.40 11.17
N ALA A 93 -5.74 6.20 10.60
CA ALA A 93 -5.32 5.95 9.23
C ALA A 93 -6.48 6.09 8.25
N LEU A 94 -6.18 6.48 7.01
CA LEU A 94 -7.06 6.29 5.88
C LEU A 94 -6.85 4.89 5.34
N ALA A 95 -7.75 3.97 5.65
CA ALA A 95 -7.78 2.64 5.08
C ALA A 95 -9.04 2.47 4.22
N VAL A 96 -8.96 1.62 3.22
CA VAL A 96 -10.02 1.43 2.24
C VAL A 96 -10.45 -0.04 2.11
N ASP A 97 -11.67 -0.25 1.67
CA ASP A 97 -12.09 -1.51 1.10
C ASP A 97 -11.38 -1.69 -0.26
N ARG A 98 -10.42 -2.61 -0.35
CA ARG A 98 -9.55 -2.76 -1.53
C ARG A 98 -10.30 -3.04 -2.81
N GLU A 99 -11.33 -3.88 -2.74
CA GLU A 99 -12.10 -4.27 -3.92
C GLU A 99 -12.97 -3.11 -4.41
N LYS A 100 -13.66 -2.43 -3.49
CA LYS A 100 -14.45 -1.26 -3.83
C LYS A 100 -13.58 -0.13 -4.37
N PHE A 101 -12.42 0.09 -3.77
CA PHE A 101 -11.48 1.13 -4.19
C PHE A 101 -11.02 0.89 -5.64
N SER A 102 -10.45 -0.27 -5.95
CA SER A 102 -9.95 -0.59 -7.28
C SER A 102 -11.04 -0.60 -8.34
N LYS A 103 -12.21 -1.16 -8.02
CA LYS A 103 -13.39 -1.13 -8.89
C LYS A 103 -13.83 0.31 -9.18
N ARG A 104 -13.92 1.14 -8.16
CA ARG A 104 -14.39 2.52 -8.29
C ARG A 104 -13.42 3.38 -9.10
N VAL A 105 -12.08 3.16 -8.93
CA VAL A 105 -11.06 3.81 -9.78
C VAL A 105 -11.21 3.38 -11.24
N THR A 106 -11.38 2.10 -11.49
CA THR A 106 -11.55 1.55 -12.84
C THR A 106 -12.77 2.17 -13.54
N GLU A 107 -13.93 2.14 -12.87
CA GLU A 107 -15.17 2.72 -13.40
C GLU A 107 -15.04 4.22 -13.73
N GLU A 108 -14.29 4.96 -12.93
CA GLU A 108 -14.10 6.40 -13.15
C GLU A 108 -13.23 6.68 -14.38
N LEU A 109 -12.18 5.86 -14.59
CA LEU A 109 -11.31 5.99 -15.75
C LEU A 109 -12.00 5.51 -17.04
N GLU A 110 -12.76 4.43 -16.98
CA GLU A 110 -13.54 3.90 -18.12
C GLU A 110 -14.61 4.88 -18.63
N LYS A 111 -15.23 5.63 -17.73
CA LYS A 111 -16.24 6.65 -18.08
C LYS A 111 -15.64 7.89 -18.75
N ASN A 112 -14.35 8.09 -18.65
CA ASN A 112 -13.69 9.30 -19.15
C ASN A 112 -13.37 9.16 -20.65
N SER A 113 -14.05 9.92 -21.49
CA SER A 113 -13.90 9.89 -22.95
C SER A 113 -12.50 10.29 -23.47
N PHE A 114 -11.67 10.88 -22.62
CA PHE A 114 -10.27 11.20 -22.96
C PHE A 114 -9.30 10.07 -22.67
N ILE A 115 -9.75 8.98 -22.00
CA ILE A 115 -8.91 7.86 -21.62
C ILE A 115 -9.31 6.62 -22.43
N GLU A 116 -8.37 6.09 -23.18
CA GLU A 116 -8.47 4.78 -23.82
C GLU A 116 -7.66 3.77 -23.01
N ILE A 117 -8.34 2.79 -22.37
CA ILE A 117 -7.67 1.72 -21.63
C ILE A 117 -7.36 0.59 -22.61
N ILE A 118 -6.10 0.21 -22.70
CA ILE A 118 -5.59 -0.82 -23.59
C ILE A 118 -4.99 -1.96 -22.78
N ASN A 119 -5.66 -3.10 -22.75
CA ASN A 119 -5.21 -4.30 -22.05
C ASN A 119 -4.09 -4.99 -22.81
N LYS A 120 -2.88 -4.48 -22.64
CA LYS A 120 -1.68 -4.94 -23.33
C LYS A 120 -0.42 -4.73 -22.51
N GLU A 121 0.42 -5.78 -22.42
CA GLU A 121 1.78 -5.63 -21.91
C GLU A 121 2.63 -4.83 -22.91
N ILE A 122 3.33 -3.82 -22.43
CA ILE A 122 4.33 -3.08 -23.21
C ILE A 122 5.69 -3.73 -22.95
N ASP A 123 6.31 -4.18 -24.02
CA ASP A 123 7.65 -4.77 -24.02
C ASP A 123 8.71 -3.81 -24.57
N GLU A 124 9.94 -4.33 -24.75
CA GLU A 124 11.09 -3.57 -25.25
C GLU A 124 10.83 -3.00 -26.66
N GLU A 125 10.21 -3.80 -27.55
CA GLU A 125 9.98 -3.39 -28.95
C GLU A 125 8.91 -2.31 -29.05
N LEU A 126 7.81 -2.45 -28.33
CA LEU A 126 6.72 -1.48 -28.33
C LEU A 126 7.17 -0.14 -27.73
N LEU A 127 7.92 -0.19 -26.62
CA LEU A 127 8.48 1.04 -26.04
C LEU A 127 9.47 1.70 -27.01
N GLN A 128 10.31 0.92 -27.70
CA GLN A 128 11.22 1.48 -28.71
C GLN A 128 10.48 2.16 -29.84
N LYS A 129 9.41 1.55 -30.35
CA LYS A 129 8.56 2.16 -31.39
C LYS A 129 7.96 3.49 -30.96
N MET A 130 7.48 3.57 -29.71
CA MET A 130 6.96 4.83 -29.16
C MET A 130 8.04 5.92 -29.13
N ILE A 131 9.26 5.54 -28.73
CA ILE A 131 10.42 6.46 -28.70
C ILE A 131 10.80 6.91 -30.11
N ASP A 132 10.91 5.99 -31.06
CA ASP A 132 11.27 6.28 -32.46
C ASP A 132 10.23 7.17 -33.15
N ASN A 133 8.97 7.03 -32.75
CA ASN A 133 7.88 7.89 -33.24
C ASN A 133 7.81 9.23 -32.48
N ASN A 134 8.73 9.49 -31.56
CA ASN A 134 8.74 10.70 -30.72
C ASN A 134 7.42 10.91 -29.94
N GLU A 135 6.82 9.81 -29.47
CA GLU A 135 5.61 9.84 -28.64
C GLU A 135 5.94 10.20 -27.19
N THR A 136 5.04 10.92 -26.54
CA THR A 136 5.19 11.18 -25.10
C THR A 136 4.75 9.94 -24.31
N VAL A 137 5.64 9.45 -23.44
CA VAL A 137 5.41 8.23 -22.65
C VAL A 137 5.69 8.49 -21.17
N ILE A 138 4.77 8.07 -20.32
CA ILE A 138 4.91 8.01 -18.87
C ILE A 138 4.98 6.54 -18.46
N ILE A 139 6.07 6.12 -17.85
CA ILE A 139 6.22 4.76 -17.33
C ILE A 139 5.85 4.77 -15.85
N ALA A 140 4.75 4.11 -15.49
CA ALA A 140 4.16 4.06 -14.15
C ALA A 140 3.88 2.61 -13.71
N THR A 141 4.73 1.68 -14.13
CA THR A 141 4.57 0.23 -13.93
C THR A 141 4.92 -0.24 -12.52
N GLY A 142 5.44 0.67 -11.70
CA GLY A 142 5.78 0.38 -10.31
C GLY A 142 6.90 -0.64 -10.15
N PRO A 143 7.02 -1.22 -8.96
CA PRO A 143 8.13 -2.11 -8.63
C PRO A 143 8.03 -3.49 -9.30
N LEU A 144 6.85 -3.92 -9.73
CA LEU A 144 6.60 -5.20 -10.41
C LEU A 144 6.59 -5.07 -11.95
N THR A 145 7.42 -4.19 -12.47
CA THR A 145 7.64 -4.03 -13.92
C THR A 145 8.08 -5.36 -14.53
N SER A 146 7.47 -5.74 -15.66
CA SER A 146 7.84 -6.98 -16.35
C SER A 146 9.31 -7.00 -16.78
N ASP A 147 9.93 -8.16 -16.77
CA ASP A 147 11.38 -8.32 -17.07
C ASP A 147 11.78 -7.71 -18.42
N LYS A 148 10.93 -7.86 -19.43
CA LYS A 148 11.19 -7.31 -20.78
C LYS A 148 11.24 -5.78 -20.77
N LEU A 149 10.29 -5.15 -20.09
CA LEU A 149 10.23 -3.71 -19.96
C LEU A 149 11.34 -3.19 -19.02
N ALA A 150 11.61 -3.89 -17.93
CA ALA A 150 12.67 -3.55 -16.97
C ALA A 150 14.05 -3.50 -17.65
N LYS A 151 14.37 -4.47 -18.51
CA LYS A 151 15.62 -4.47 -19.31
C LYS A 151 15.72 -3.23 -20.19
N LYS A 152 14.63 -2.81 -20.82
CA LYS A 152 14.61 -1.62 -21.67
C LYS A 152 14.81 -0.35 -20.85
N ILE A 153 14.11 -0.22 -19.74
CA ILE A 153 14.25 0.93 -18.81
C ILE A 153 15.71 1.04 -18.35
N SER A 154 16.31 -0.09 -17.93
CA SER A 154 17.70 -0.16 -17.51
C SER A 154 18.67 0.36 -18.60
N LYS A 155 18.48 -0.07 -19.86
CA LYS A 155 19.28 0.43 -20.99
C LYS A 155 19.12 1.94 -21.22
N ILE A 156 17.91 2.47 -21.07
CA ILE A 156 17.63 3.91 -21.29
C ILE A 156 18.22 4.76 -20.17
N THR A 157 18.09 4.30 -18.92
CA THR A 157 18.51 5.08 -17.74
C THR A 157 20.00 4.90 -17.38
N GLY A 158 20.65 3.90 -17.97
CA GLY A 158 22.02 3.50 -17.60
C GLY A 158 22.13 2.85 -16.23
N ASN A 159 21.00 2.57 -15.55
CA ASN A 159 20.93 1.91 -14.27
C ASN A 159 20.63 0.42 -14.45
N GLU A 160 21.55 -0.45 -14.07
CA GLU A 160 21.37 -1.89 -14.21
C GLU A 160 20.33 -2.50 -13.27
N LYS A 161 19.76 -1.71 -12.34
CA LYS A 161 18.95 -2.25 -11.24
C LYS A 161 17.68 -1.45 -10.99
N LEU A 162 16.54 -2.05 -11.30
CA LEU A 162 15.28 -1.72 -10.65
C LEU A 162 15.22 -2.60 -9.39
N TYR A 163 15.29 -1.97 -8.23
CA TYR A 163 15.18 -2.68 -6.95
C TYR A 163 13.72 -2.91 -6.62
N PHE A 164 13.35 -4.15 -6.41
CA PHE A 164 12.07 -4.51 -5.85
C PHE A 164 12.26 -5.47 -4.68
N TYR A 165 11.51 -5.24 -3.63
CA TYR A 165 11.38 -6.15 -2.53
C TYR A 165 9.89 -6.32 -2.23
N ASP A 166 9.39 -7.56 -2.33
CA ASP A 166 8.02 -7.90 -1.97
C ASP A 166 7.96 -8.33 -0.51
N ALA A 167 7.46 -7.46 0.35
CA ALA A 167 7.10 -7.81 1.71
C ALA A 167 5.63 -8.21 1.72
N ALA A 168 5.33 -9.47 1.42
CA ALA A 168 3.99 -10.00 1.50
C ALA A 168 3.48 -9.89 2.95
N ALA A 169 2.39 -9.16 3.16
CA ALA A 169 1.72 -9.12 4.45
C ALA A 169 1.01 -10.47 4.69
N PRO A 170 1.29 -11.19 5.80
CA PRO A 170 0.58 -12.41 6.10
C PRO A 170 -0.90 -12.11 6.36
N ILE A 171 -1.77 -12.82 5.66
CA ILE A 171 -3.23 -12.71 5.80
C ILE A 171 -3.74 -13.99 6.44
N VAL A 172 -4.51 -13.85 7.51
CA VAL A 172 -5.18 -14.97 8.19
C VAL A 172 -6.68 -14.80 8.14
N SER A 173 -7.44 -15.90 8.13
CA SER A 173 -8.89 -15.82 8.21
C SER A 173 -9.33 -15.41 9.61
N LYS A 174 -10.43 -14.66 9.70
CA LYS A 174 -10.98 -14.22 11.00
C LYS A 174 -11.34 -15.39 11.89
N GLU A 175 -11.81 -16.48 11.30
CA GLU A 175 -12.23 -17.70 12.00
C GLU A 175 -11.06 -18.43 12.65
N SER A 176 -9.81 -18.20 12.17
CA SER A 176 -8.61 -18.79 12.75
C SER A 176 -8.10 -18.04 13.99
N ILE A 177 -8.70 -16.90 14.34
CA ILE A 177 -8.27 -16.06 15.45
C ILE A 177 -8.99 -16.47 16.72
N ASP A 178 -8.23 -16.84 17.75
CA ASP A 178 -8.77 -17.12 19.09
C ASP A 178 -9.04 -15.81 19.85
N PHE A 179 -10.30 -15.41 19.90
CA PHE A 179 -10.75 -14.22 20.63
C PHE A 179 -10.81 -14.39 22.15
N ASN A 180 -10.44 -15.55 22.71
CA ASN A 180 -10.15 -15.65 24.15
C ASN A 180 -8.78 -15.03 24.49
N ILE A 181 -7.90 -14.89 23.48
CA ILE A 181 -6.56 -14.31 23.61
C ILE A 181 -6.50 -12.95 22.90
N ALA A 182 -6.97 -12.90 21.65
CA ALA A 182 -7.02 -11.68 20.85
C ALA A 182 -8.13 -10.75 21.31
N PHE A 183 -7.95 -9.45 21.12
CA PHE A 183 -8.97 -8.46 21.44
C PHE A 183 -8.98 -7.30 20.46
N TYR A 184 -10.13 -6.63 20.34
CA TYR A 184 -10.27 -5.43 19.55
C TYR A 184 -9.75 -4.20 20.30
N GLY A 185 -8.93 -3.39 19.64
CA GLY A 185 -8.40 -2.14 20.21
C GLY A 185 -7.78 -1.26 19.13
N ASN A 186 -7.72 0.03 19.37
CA ASN A 186 -7.08 0.98 18.46
C ASN A 186 -5.65 1.27 18.91
N ARG A 187 -4.75 1.43 17.96
CA ARG A 187 -3.42 2.01 18.23
C ARG A 187 -3.59 3.51 18.40
N TYR A 188 -2.96 4.08 19.41
CA TYR A 188 -3.00 5.51 19.72
C TYR A 188 -4.41 6.00 20.03
N GLU A 189 -4.72 6.14 21.32
CA GLU A 189 -5.92 6.87 21.74
C GLU A 189 -5.86 8.27 21.14
N GLN A 190 -6.99 8.74 20.63
CA GLN A 190 -7.09 10.10 20.15
C GLN A 190 -6.87 11.05 21.32
N GLU A 191 -5.93 11.98 21.15
CA GLU A 191 -5.69 13.01 22.17
C GLU A 191 -6.97 13.79 22.49
N LYS A 192 -7.06 14.24 23.73
CA LYS A 192 -8.16 15.09 24.17
C LYS A 192 -8.16 16.39 23.35
N LYS A 193 -9.31 16.72 22.75
CA LYS A 193 -9.48 17.99 22.03
C LYS A 193 -9.36 19.16 23.00
N LYS A 194 -8.93 20.32 22.47
CA LYS A 194 -8.62 21.51 23.28
C LYS A 194 -9.80 21.99 24.14
N ASP A 195 -10.99 21.89 23.59
CA ASP A 195 -12.25 22.36 24.22
C ASP A 195 -13.12 21.21 24.76
N GLU A 196 -12.56 20.00 24.89
CA GLU A 196 -13.27 18.81 25.34
C GLU A 196 -12.99 18.55 26.84
N SER A 197 -14.01 18.26 27.63
CA SER A 197 -13.83 17.81 29.02
C SER A 197 -13.21 16.41 29.10
N ILE A 198 -12.69 16.03 30.26
CA ILE A 198 -12.14 14.68 30.46
C ILE A 198 -13.24 13.63 30.32
N GLU A 199 -14.46 13.92 30.77
CA GLU A 199 -15.58 12.98 30.69
C GLU A 199 -16.06 12.78 29.25
N GLU A 200 -16.15 13.84 28.45
CA GLU A 200 -16.47 13.77 27.02
C GLU A 200 -15.42 13.03 26.25
N TRP A 201 -14.12 13.29 26.53
CA TRP A 201 -13.01 12.56 25.93
C TRP A 201 -13.08 11.06 26.23
N LYS A 202 -13.27 10.65 27.49
CA LYS A 202 -13.43 9.25 27.88
C LYS A 202 -14.61 8.60 27.17
N LYS A 203 -15.76 9.24 27.15
CA LYS A 203 -16.96 8.75 26.47
C LYS A 203 -16.74 8.61 24.96
N ARG A 204 -16.01 9.55 24.35
CA ARG A 204 -15.64 9.46 22.93
C ARG A 204 -14.71 8.30 22.64
N ILE A 205 -13.70 8.06 23.49
CA ILE A 205 -12.79 6.93 23.35
C ILE A 205 -13.50 5.59 23.55
N GLU A 206 -14.36 5.50 24.55
CA GLU A 206 -15.18 4.30 24.81
C GLU A 206 -16.11 3.95 23.65
N ASN A 207 -16.70 4.95 23.02
CA ASN A 207 -17.60 4.80 21.88
C ASN A 207 -16.88 4.71 20.53
N GLN A 208 -15.55 4.82 20.52
CA GLN A 208 -14.79 4.73 19.27
C GLN A 208 -14.82 3.29 18.74
N GLU A 209 -15.10 3.15 17.46
CA GLU A 209 -15.00 1.85 16.79
C GLU A 209 -13.57 1.29 16.89
N LYS A 210 -13.45 0.08 17.40
CA LYS A 210 -12.18 -0.62 17.56
C LYS A 210 -11.85 -1.37 16.28
N SER A 211 -10.89 -0.86 15.53
CA SER A 211 -10.61 -1.27 14.15
C SER A 211 -9.49 -2.30 14.00
N TYR A 212 -8.73 -2.56 15.07
CA TYR A 212 -7.60 -3.49 15.02
C TYR A 212 -7.83 -4.69 15.93
N ILE A 213 -7.39 -5.85 15.47
CA ILE A 213 -7.29 -7.05 16.29
C ILE A 213 -5.86 -7.13 16.82
N ASN A 214 -5.74 -7.16 18.14
CA ASN A 214 -4.47 -7.24 18.83
C ASN A 214 -4.24 -8.66 19.33
N LEU A 215 -3.05 -9.18 19.09
CA LEU A 215 -2.58 -10.49 19.57
C LEU A 215 -1.41 -10.24 20.52
N PRO A 216 -1.68 -10.04 21.81
CA PRO A 216 -0.65 -9.73 22.79
C PRO A 216 0.21 -10.97 23.06
N MET A 217 1.49 -10.76 23.32
CA MET A 217 2.42 -11.79 23.75
C MET A 217 3.08 -11.37 25.05
N ASN A 218 3.16 -12.27 26.02
CA ASN A 218 4.02 -12.10 27.18
C ASN A 218 5.48 -12.40 26.81
N LYS A 219 6.40 -12.29 27.78
CA LYS A 219 7.84 -12.48 27.52
C LYS A 219 8.16 -13.87 26.97
N ASP A 220 7.58 -14.91 27.55
CA ASP A 220 7.90 -16.30 27.17
C ASP A 220 7.30 -16.64 25.80
N GLU A 221 6.09 -16.16 25.51
CA GLU A 221 5.44 -16.28 24.20
C GLU A 221 6.23 -15.54 23.13
N TYR A 222 6.73 -14.33 23.44
CA TYR A 222 7.56 -13.55 22.52
C TYR A 222 8.92 -14.25 22.26
N GLU A 223 9.56 -14.80 23.29
CA GLU A 223 10.83 -15.51 23.12
C GLU A 223 10.67 -16.76 22.26
N LYS A 224 9.59 -17.49 22.44
CA LYS A 224 9.27 -18.63 21.58
C LYS A 224 9.02 -18.17 20.14
N PHE A 225 8.16 -17.18 19.93
CA PHE A 225 7.89 -16.61 18.60
C PHE A 225 9.18 -16.13 17.91
N TYR A 226 10.02 -15.39 18.60
CA TYR A 226 11.29 -14.90 18.07
C TYR A 226 12.21 -16.05 17.62
N ASN A 227 12.37 -17.06 18.48
CA ASN A 227 13.23 -18.20 18.16
C ASN A 227 12.71 -19.00 16.96
N GLU A 228 11.42 -19.24 16.87
CA GLU A 228 10.81 -19.89 15.71
C GLU A 228 11.03 -19.04 14.43
N LEU A 229 10.82 -17.72 14.51
CA LEU A 229 10.96 -16.81 13.36
C LEU A 229 12.39 -16.76 12.82
N VAL A 230 13.40 -16.67 13.69
CA VAL A 230 14.82 -16.58 13.22
C VAL A 230 15.36 -17.90 12.67
N ASN A 231 14.75 -19.02 13.05
CA ASN A 231 15.09 -20.36 12.58
C ASN A 231 14.15 -20.88 11.49
N ALA A 232 13.12 -20.14 11.13
CA ALA A 232 12.19 -20.53 10.08
C ALA A 232 12.87 -20.62 8.72
N GLU A 233 12.36 -21.48 7.87
CA GLU A 233 12.69 -21.50 6.46
C GLU A 233 12.27 -20.17 5.81
N VAL A 234 13.19 -19.56 5.09
CA VAL A 234 12.94 -18.31 4.37
C VAL A 234 13.02 -18.55 2.87
N VAL A 235 12.23 -17.80 2.11
CA VAL A 235 12.30 -17.84 0.65
C VAL A 235 13.68 -17.38 0.21
N GLU A 236 14.31 -18.12 -0.71
CA GLU A 236 15.57 -17.71 -1.32
C GLU A 236 15.37 -16.41 -2.10
N LEU A 237 16.25 -15.44 -1.82
CA LEU A 237 16.22 -14.16 -2.53
C LEU A 237 16.60 -14.38 -4.00
N HIS A 238 15.81 -13.84 -4.90
CA HIS A 238 16.16 -13.83 -6.32
C HIS A 238 17.42 -12.97 -6.57
N ASN A 239 18.17 -13.28 -7.64
CA ASN A 239 19.45 -12.63 -7.96
C ASN A 239 19.40 -11.10 -8.12
N PHE A 240 18.21 -10.55 -8.29
CA PHE A 240 17.95 -9.09 -8.37
C PHE A 240 17.58 -8.46 -7.03
N GLU A 241 17.27 -9.26 -6.01
CA GLU A 241 16.93 -8.80 -4.65
C GLU A 241 18.23 -8.60 -3.86
N LYS A 242 18.75 -7.39 -3.84
CA LYS A 242 19.92 -7.09 -3.01
C LYS A 242 19.50 -6.75 -1.57
N ARG A 243 20.45 -6.97 -0.65
CA ARG A 243 20.33 -6.74 0.80
C ARG A 243 20.10 -5.27 1.20
N GLU A 244 20.05 -4.33 0.27
CA GLU A 244 19.75 -2.91 0.52
C GLU A 244 18.24 -2.71 0.53
N ILE A 245 17.63 -3.10 1.64
CA ILE A 245 16.18 -3.06 1.84
C ILE A 245 15.81 -1.71 2.42
N PHE A 246 14.81 -1.06 1.82
CA PHE A 246 14.22 0.17 2.37
C PHE A 246 13.62 -0.14 3.75
N GLU A 247 14.06 0.55 4.80
CA GLU A 247 13.68 0.25 6.19
C GLU A 247 12.16 0.20 6.44
N GLY A 248 11.40 0.99 5.69
CA GLY A 248 9.93 1.02 5.81
C GLY A 248 9.20 -0.21 5.27
N CYS A 249 9.89 -1.08 4.50
CA CYS A 249 9.33 -2.29 3.88
C CYS A 249 10.17 -3.54 4.18
N MET A 250 10.92 -3.53 5.28
CA MET A 250 11.80 -4.64 5.64
C MET A 250 10.98 -5.82 6.16
N PRO A 251 11.21 -7.05 5.63
CA PRO A 251 10.59 -8.25 6.16
C PRO A 251 10.90 -8.50 7.62
N ILE A 252 9.94 -9.06 8.33
CA ILE A 252 10.04 -9.27 9.77
C ILE A 252 11.19 -10.21 10.14
N GLU A 253 11.46 -11.23 9.34
CA GLU A 253 12.56 -12.19 9.54
C GLU A 253 13.94 -11.53 9.41
N ILE A 254 14.06 -10.51 8.55
CA ILE A 254 15.30 -9.74 8.41
C ILE A 254 15.50 -8.79 9.59
N MET A 255 14.42 -8.15 10.05
CA MET A 255 14.45 -7.35 11.27
C MET A 255 14.80 -8.20 12.50
N ALA A 256 14.22 -9.40 12.61
CA ALA A 256 14.51 -10.32 13.70
C ALA A 256 16.00 -10.72 13.77
N LYS A 257 16.66 -10.92 12.62
CA LYS A 257 18.10 -11.23 12.54
C LYS A 257 19.02 -10.10 13.03
N ARG A 258 18.49 -8.86 13.15
CA ARG A 258 19.25 -7.73 13.72
C ARG A 258 19.33 -7.78 15.25
N GLY A 259 18.50 -8.59 15.91
CA GLY A 259 18.52 -8.81 17.34
C GLY A 259 17.13 -8.93 17.95
N LYS A 260 17.06 -9.60 19.11
CA LYS A 260 15.83 -9.93 19.82
C LYS A 260 14.95 -8.71 20.14
N ASP A 261 15.57 -7.58 20.42
CA ASP A 261 14.84 -6.37 20.78
C ASP A 261 14.37 -5.53 19.59
N THR A 262 14.86 -5.80 18.39
CA THR A 262 14.51 -5.01 17.19
C THR A 262 13.02 -5.04 16.91
N LEU A 263 12.37 -6.19 17.04
CA LEU A 263 10.92 -6.32 16.82
C LEU A 263 10.11 -5.65 17.93
N ARG A 264 10.55 -5.76 19.19
CA ARG A 264 9.85 -5.20 20.36
C ARG A 264 9.80 -3.69 20.35
N TYR A 265 10.86 -3.03 19.89
CA TYR A 265 10.93 -1.58 19.78
C TYR A 265 10.57 -1.06 18.37
N GLY A 266 10.29 -1.96 17.45
CA GLY A 266 9.87 -1.71 16.07
C GLY A 266 8.40 -2.10 15.82
N PRO A 267 8.15 -3.02 14.88
CA PRO A 267 6.80 -3.33 14.41
C PRO A 267 5.89 -3.96 15.46
N LEU A 268 6.46 -4.67 16.46
CA LEU A 268 5.70 -5.31 17.53
C LEU A 268 5.71 -4.50 18.84
N LYS A 269 6.13 -3.21 18.76
CA LYS A 269 6.13 -2.35 19.94
C LYS A 269 4.73 -2.29 20.55
N PRO A 270 4.56 -2.63 21.85
CA PRO A 270 3.29 -2.49 22.54
C PRO A 270 2.96 -1.00 22.65
N VAL A 271 1.82 -0.61 22.12
CA VAL A 271 1.38 0.78 22.11
C VAL A 271 0.04 0.90 22.78
N GLY A 272 0.06 1.30 24.04
CA GLY A 272 -1.12 1.83 24.70
C GLY A 272 -2.33 0.90 24.86
N PHE A 273 -2.15 -0.42 24.83
CA PHE A 273 -3.24 -1.38 25.01
C PHE A 273 -3.32 -1.87 26.46
N ASP A 274 -4.54 -1.96 26.96
CA ASP A 274 -4.84 -2.75 28.13
C ASP A 274 -5.12 -4.19 27.68
N ASP A 275 -4.21 -5.10 27.98
CA ASP A 275 -4.41 -6.52 27.71
C ASP A 275 -5.46 -7.06 28.69
N PRO A 276 -6.60 -7.58 28.20
CA PRO A 276 -7.67 -8.05 29.10
C PRO A 276 -7.25 -9.23 29.97
N ARG A 277 -6.15 -9.90 29.69
CA ARG A 277 -5.61 -11.01 30.49
C ARG A 277 -4.86 -10.54 31.74
N TYR A 278 -4.45 -9.28 31.80
CA TYR A 278 -3.61 -8.76 32.88
C TYR A 278 -4.21 -7.49 33.48
N ALA A 279 -4.27 -7.42 34.80
CA ALA A 279 -4.77 -6.24 35.52
C ALA A 279 -3.85 -5.02 35.41
N LYS A 280 -2.60 -5.21 34.96
CA LYS A 280 -1.63 -4.16 34.63
C LYS A 280 -0.86 -4.60 33.42
N ARG A 281 -0.46 -3.62 32.57
CA ARG A 281 0.40 -3.89 31.42
C ARG A 281 1.66 -4.65 31.81
N PRO A 282 2.02 -5.69 31.08
CA PRO A 282 3.30 -6.35 31.28
C PRO A 282 4.48 -5.42 30.97
#